data_3981dff24ed4401484b4abcd673cff81
#
_entry.id   3981dff24ed4401484b4abcd673cff81
#
_cell.length_a   1.000
_cell.length_b   1.000
_cell.length_c   1.000
_cell.angle_alpha   90.00
_cell.angle_beta   90.00
_cell.angle_gamma   90.00
#
_symmetry.space_group_name_H-M   'P 1'
#
loop_
_entity.id
_entity.type
_entity.pdbx_description
1 polymer ?
#
loop_
_entity_poly.entity_id
_entity_poly.type
_entity_poly.pdbx_seq_one_letter_code
_entity_poly.pdbx_strand_id
1 'polypeptide(L)'
;MREVIFMFDCCSCNQDMNVPAEDSGPRPSVINIEKATLQNSNFRMAIWTGEHLQLTLMRIPAGGEIGLEMHPQLDQFLRIESGTGLVKMGCSRELLSFQSSVSDGCAILVPAGTWHNLINTGSRPIKLYSLYAPPQHPHGTVHKTKAQADAAEAQQDH
;
A
#
# COMPACT_ATOMS: atom_id res chain seq x y z
N MET A 1 -21.97 39.82 -5.44
CA MET A 1 -21.39 38.52 -5.12
C MET A 1 -21.61 37.61 -6.31
N ARG A 2 -20.55 37.29 -7.04
CA ARG A 2 -20.61 36.35 -8.18
C ARG A 2 -20.16 34.99 -7.68
N GLU A 3 -21.07 34.04 -7.65
CA GLU A 3 -20.74 32.64 -7.44
C GLU A 3 -19.91 32.12 -8.62
N VAL A 4 -18.70 31.70 -8.34
CA VAL A 4 -17.87 30.97 -9.31
C VAL A 4 -18.31 29.50 -9.21
N ILE A 5 -19.17 29.10 -10.13
CA ILE A 5 -19.52 27.68 -10.32
C ILE A 5 -18.32 27.04 -11.02
N PHE A 6 -17.57 26.21 -10.30
CA PHE A 6 -16.62 25.29 -10.94
C PHE A 6 -17.44 24.22 -11.67
N MET A 7 -17.56 24.37 -12.98
CA MET A 7 -18.03 23.30 -13.85
C MET A 7 -16.98 22.19 -13.85
N PHE A 8 -17.27 21.11 -13.14
CA PHE A 8 -16.58 19.85 -13.42
C PHE A 8 -17.07 19.37 -14.79
N ASP A 9 -16.15 19.34 -15.73
CA ASP A 9 -16.42 18.76 -17.05
C ASP A 9 -16.68 17.25 -16.90
N CYS A 10 -17.95 16.90 -16.89
CA CYS A 10 -18.43 15.54 -16.80
C CYS A 10 -18.54 14.98 -18.23
N CYS A 11 -17.40 14.73 -18.89
CA CYS A 11 -17.40 14.08 -20.17
C CYS A 11 -16.18 13.20 -20.37
N SER A 12 -16.31 11.92 -19.98
CA SER A 12 -15.78 10.77 -20.73
C SER A 12 -16.00 9.48 -19.95
N CYS A 13 -17.20 8.93 -20.02
CA CYS A 13 -17.45 7.53 -19.66
C CYS A 13 -17.05 6.63 -20.82
N ASN A 14 -15.78 6.48 -21.04
CA ASN A 14 -15.22 5.34 -21.75
C ASN A 14 -13.76 5.20 -21.29
N GLN A 15 -13.60 4.93 -20.00
CA GLN A 15 -12.30 4.59 -19.45
C GLN A 15 -12.20 3.06 -19.51
N ASP A 16 -11.38 2.54 -20.41
CA ASP A 16 -10.54 1.42 -20.05
C ASP A 16 -10.12 1.69 -18.61
N MET A 17 -10.55 0.85 -17.66
CA MET A 17 -10.27 1.06 -16.24
C MET A 17 -8.77 0.99 -16.06
N ASN A 18 -8.13 2.14 -16.10
CA ASN A 18 -6.71 2.31 -16.26
C ASN A 18 -6.02 2.00 -14.94
N VAL A 19 -4.98 1.23 -15.03
CA VAL A 19 -3.98 1.12 -13.97
C VAL A 19 -3.28 2.47 -13.89
N PRO A 20 -3.36 3.21 -12.78
CA PRO A 20 -2.68 4.50 -12.68
C PRO A 20 -1.18 4.33 -12.90
N ALA A 21 -0.61 5.13 -13.78
CA ALA A 21 0.83 5.19 -13.98
C ALA A 21 1.53 6.03 -12.91
N GLU A 22 0.78 6.83 -12.16
CA GLU A 22 1.26 7.74 -11.12
C GLU A 22 0.18 7.97 -10.04
N ASP A 23 0.57 8.61 -8.95
CA ASP A 23 -0.33 9.00 -7.86
C ASP A 23 -1.34 10.07 -8.34
N SER A 24 -2.59 9.68 -8.48
CA SER A 24 -3.66 10.54 -8.98
C SER A 24 -4.35 11.36 -7.88
N GLY A 25 -3.99 11.13 -6.62
CA GLY A 25 -4.59 11.86 -5.51
C GLY A 25 -4.21 13.35 -5.47
N PRO A 26 -5.01 14.19 -4.82
CA PRO A 26 -6.26 13.87 -4.13
C PRO A 26 -7.52 13.92 -5.03
N ARG A 27 -7.36 13.88 -6.35
CA ARG A 27 -8.50 13.95 -7.28
C ARG A 27 -9.43 12.73 -7.14
N PRO A 28 -10.75 12.90 -7.29
CA PRO A 28 -11.66 11.77 -7.35
C PRO A 28 -11.23 10.78 -8.43
N SER A 29 -11.21 9.49 -8.11
CA SER A 29 -10.71 8.46 -9.02
C SER A 29 -11.47 7.16 -8.85
N VAL A 30 -11.60 6.40 -9.94
CA VAL A 30 -12.07 5.02 -9.95
C VAL A 30 -10.97 4.17 -10.57
N ILE A 31 -10.56 3.14 -9.85
CA ILE A 31 -9.41 2.30 -10.21
C ILE A 31 -9.86 0.84 -10.17
N ASN A 32 -9.49 0.05 -11.18
CA ASN A 32 -9.56 -1.39 -11.07
C ASN A 32 -8.39 -1.86 -10.19
N ILE A 33 -8.65 -1.97 -8.90
CA ILE A 33 -7.59 -2.20 -7.90
C ILE A 33 -6.93 -3.58 -8.05
N GLU A 34 -7.68 -4.61 -8.39
CA GLU A 34 -7.12 -5.94 -8.65
C GLU A 34 -6.15 -5.90 -9.83
N LYS A 35 -6.58 -5.34 -10.97
CA LYS A 35 -5.74 -5.21 -12.16
C LYS A 35 -4.49 -4.38 -11.87
N ALA A 36 -4.64 -3.23 -11.19
CA ALA A 36 -3.52 -2.38 -10.80
C ALA A 36 -2.51 -3.12 -9.93
N THR A 37 -3.00 -3.86 -8.93
CA THR A 37 -2.18 -4.63 -8.01
C THR A 37 -1.41 -5.74 -8.71
N LEU A 38 -2.09 -6.52 -9.56
CA LEU A 38 -1.47 -7.63 -10.28
C LEU A 38 -0.43 -7.19 -11.31
N GLN A 39 -0.62 -6.02 -11.93
CA GLN A 39 0.31 -5.46 -12.93
C GLN A 39 1.49 -4.71 -12.30
N ASN A 40 1.42 -4.31 -11.03
CA ASN A 40 2.49 -3.58 -10.39
C ASN A 40 3.78 -4.41 -10.30
N SER A 41 4.88 -3.85 -10.76
CA SER A 41 6.22 -4.43 -10.68
C SER A 41 7.12 -3.77 -9.61
N ASN A 42 6.69 -2.65 -9.03
CA ASN A 42 7.46 -1.93 -8.03
C ASN A 42 7.30 -2.60 -6.65
N PHE A 43 8.34 -2.50 -5.83
CA PHE A 43 8.24 -2.93 -4.42
C PHE A 43 7.14 -2.12 -3.70
N ARG A 44 7.12 -0.80 -3.86
CA ARG A 44 6.07 0.09 -3.35
C ARG A 44 5.76 1.20 -4.35
N MET A 45 4.49 1.50 -4.53
CA MET A 45 4.04 2.59 -5.40
C MET A 45 2.77 3.20 -4.85
N ALA A 46 2.79 4.49 -4.49
CA ALA A 46 1.58 5.24 -4.16
C ALA A 46 0.82 5.54 -5.46
N ILE A 47 -0.47 5.26 -5.49
CA ILE A 47 -1.32 5.49 -6.66
C ILE A 47 -2.48 6.45 -6.38
N TRP A 48 -2.76 6.71 -5.09
CA TRP A 48 -3.70 7.72 -4.67
C TRP A 48 -3.38 8.19 -3.25
N THR A 49 -3.18 9.50 -3.08
CA THR A 49 -2.88 10.12 -1.78
C THR A 49 -3.86 11.27 -1.54
N GLY A 50 -4.72 11.11 -0.55
CA GLY A 50 -5.64 12.13 -0.06
C GLY A 50 -5.20 12.69 1.29
N GLU A 51 -6.08 13.49 1.91
CA GLU A 51 -5.80 14.08 3.22
C GLU A 51 -5.78 13.04 4.35
N HIS A 52 -6.69 12.06 4.30
CA HIS A 52 -6.90 11.10 5.39
C HIS A 52 -6.69 9.64 4.98
N LEU A 53 -6.32 9.39 3.73
CA LEU A 53 -6.17 8.05 3.19
C LEU A 53 -5.10 8.02 2.10
N GLN A 54 -4.31 6.94 2.08
CA GLN A 54 -3.37 6.68 0.99
C GLN A 54 -3.50 5.24 0.52
N LEU A 55 -3.53 5.06 -0.79
CA LEU A 55 -3.53 3.76 -1.45
C LEU A 55 -2.18 3.50 -2.11
N THR A 56 -1.55 2.39 -1.74
CA THR A 56 -0.29 1.94 -2.32
C THR A 56 -0.40 0.52 -2.86
N LEU A 57 0.40 0.22 -3.86
CA LEU A 57 0.61 -1.12 -4.40
C LEU A 57 1.97 -1.63 -3.95
N MET A 58 2.07 -2.93 -3.69
CA MET A 58 3.35 -3.55 -3.36
C MET A 58 3.55 -4.88 -4.09
N ARG A 59 4.80 -5.16 -4.40
CA ARG A 59 5.28 -6.45 -4.88
C ARG A 59 6.44 -6.91 -4.00
N ILE A 60 6.22 -8.03 -3.29
CA ILE A 60 7.26 -8.64 -2.45
C ILE A 60 7.78 -9.89 -3.16
N PRO A 61 9.05 -9.93 -3.59
CA PRO A 61 9.59 -11.08 -4.29
C PRO A 61 9.58 -12.34 -3.41
N ALA A 62 9.65 -13.51 -4.03
CA ALA A 62 9.75 -14.78 -3.30
C ALA A 62 10.94 -14.76 -2.32
N GLY A 63 10.72 -15.19 -1.08
CA GLY A 63 11.71 -15.13 -0.01
C GLY A 63 11.96 -13.72 0.57
N GLY A 64 11.30 -12.68 0.02
CA GLY A 64 11.37 -11.32 0.54
C GLY A 64 10.35 -11.04 1.64
N GLU A 65 10.37 -9.81 2.14
CA GLU A 65 9.50 -9.34 3.21
C GLU A 65 9.28 -7.83 3.12
N ILE A 66 8.26 -7.31 3.79
CA ILE A 66 8.11 -5.86 3.98
C ILE A 66 9.26 -5.34 4.85
N GLY A 67 9.59 -6.03 5.90
CA GLY A 67 10.47 -5.63 7.00
C GLY A 67 9.66 -5.35 8.25
N LEU A 68 10.30 -5.48 9.41
CA LEU A 68 9.64 -5.23 10.69
C LEU A 68 9.46 -3.72 10.89
N GLU A 69 8.22 -3.28 10.92
CA GLU A 69 7.85 -1.86 11.05
C GLU A 69 6.70 -1.65 12.04
N MET A 70 6.50 -0.41 12.45
CA MET A 70 5.40 0.01 13.30
C MET A 70 5.02 1.45 12.96
N HIS A 71 3.73 1.72 12.84
CA HIS A 71 3.19 3.05 12.60
C HIS A 71 2.44 3.53 13.84
N PRO A 72 2.94 4.54 14.57
CA PRO A 72 2.37 4.89 15.87
C PRO A 72 1.01 5.62 15.79
N GLN A 73 0.69 6.25 14.65
CA GLN A 73 -0.43 7.19 14.53
C GLN A 73 -1.38 6.87 13.38
N LEU A 74 -1.27 5.70 12.78
CA LEU A 74 -2.15 5.32 11.67
C LEU A 74 -2.52 3.84 11.76
N ASP A 75 -3.70 3.53 11.25
CA ASP A 75 -4.11 2.17 10.97
C ASP A 75 -3.74 1.81 9.53
N GLN A 76 -3.43 0.53 9.31
CA GLN A 76 -3.09 0.01 8.00
C GLN A 76 -3.95 -1.20 7.66
N PHE A 77 -4.44 -1.21 6.43
CA PHE A 77 -5.13 -2.34 5.83
C PHE A 77 -4.31 -2.85 4.66
N LEU A 78 -4.04 -4.15 4.61
CA LEU A 78 -3.39 -4.79 3.45
C LEU A 78 -4.31 -5.87 2.90
N ARG A 79 -4.41 -5.95 1.57
CA ARG A 79 -5.09 -7.05 0.91
C ARG A 79 -4.16 -7.76 -0.06
N ILE A 80 -4.09 -9.09 0.09
CA ILE A 80 -3.33 -9.96 -0.80
C ILE A 80 -4.19 -10.30 -2.03
N GLU A 81 -3.70 -9.95 -3.22
CA GLU A 81 -4.33 -10.31 -4.49
C GLU A 81 -3.69 -11.55 -5.13
N SER A 82 -2.42 -11.82 -4.83
CA SER A 82 -1.70 -13.01 -5.31
C SER A 82 -0.52 -13.35 -4.42
N GLY A 83 -0.26 -14.64 -4.25
CA GLY A 83 0.85 -15.16 -3.47
C GLY A 83 0.48 -15.63 -2.08
N THR A 84 1.45 -16.14 -1.35
CA THR A 84 1.30 -16.69 0.00
C THR A 84 2.37 -16.16 0.94
N GLY A 85 2.01 -15.94 2.19
CA GLY A 85 2.93 -15.38 3.17
C GLY A 85 2.60 -15.76 4.60
N LEU A 86 3.42 -15.24 5.50
CA LEU A 86 3.24 -15.29 6.94
C LEU A 86 3.24 -13.86 7.48
N VAL A 87 2.15 -13.46 8.10
CA VAL A 87 2.09 -12.20 8.86
C VAL A 87 2.45 -12.46 10.31
N LYS A 88 3.27 -11.57 10.87
CA LYS A 88 3.62 -11.55 12.29
C LYS A 88 3.33 -10.18 12.85
N MET A 89 2.63 -10.11 13.98
CA MET A 89 2.28 -8.85 14.66
C MET A 89 2.41 -8.98 16.16
N GLY A 90 2.68 -7.85 16.84
CA GLY A 90 2.78 -7.84 18.29
C GLY A 90 2.98 -6.44 18.89
N CYS A 91 3.03 -6.39 20.21
CA CYS A 91 3.15 -5.15 20.95
C CYS A 91 4.60 -4.62 21.06
N SER A 92 5.60 -5.43 20.73
CA SER A 92 6.99 -5.01 20.69
C SER A 92 7.75 -5.73 19.58
N ARG A 93 8.96 -5.25 19.27
CA ARG A 93 9.84 -5.86 18.25
C ARG A 93 10.20 -7.31 18.59
N GLU A 94 10.34 -7.61 19.89
CA GLU A 94 10.78 -8.89 20.41
C GLU A 94 9.61 -9.87 20.63
N LEU A 95 8.37 -9.36 20.67
CA LEU A 95 7.18 -10.16 20.96
C LEU A 95 6.11 -10.00 19.87
N LEU A 96 6.27 -10.78 18.81
CA LEU A 96 5.32 -10.88 17.69
C LEU A 96 4.44 -12.13 17.88
N SER A 97 3.57 -12.08 18.89
CA SER A 97 2.77 -13.22 19.33
C SER A 97 1.62 -13.61 18.39
N PHE A 98 1.12 -12.65 17.60
CA PHE A 98 0.13 -12.94 16.58
C PHE A 98 0.84 -13.39 15.30
N GLN A 99 0.52 -14.58 14.81
CA GLN A 99 1.04 -15.10 13.55
C GLN A 99 -0.07 -15.79 12.76
N SER A 100 -0.14 -15.53 11.46
CA SER A 100 -1.13 -16.14 10.58
C SER A 100 -0.57 -16.31 9.18
N SER A 101 -0.84 -17.47 8.56
CA SER A 101 -0.63 -17.66 7.13
C SER A 101 -1.66 -16.86 6.36
N VAL A 102 -1.26 -16.27 5.24
CA VAL A 102 -2.10 -15.47 4.37
C VAL A 102 -1.90 -15.89 2.91
N SER A 103 -2.96 -15.73 2.12
CA SER A 103 -2.98 -15.99 0.68
C SER A 103 -3.90 -14.98 -0.02
N ASP A 104 -4.07 -15.14 -1.33
CA ASP A 104 -5.00 -14.32 -2.11
C ASP A 104 -6.40 -14.25 -1.45
N GLY A 105 -6.99 -13.08 -1.46
CA GLY A 105 -8.27 -12.78 -0.80
C GLY A 105 -8.17 -12.43 0.69
N CYS A 106 -7.01 -12.68 1.35
CA CYS A 106 -6.84 -12.31 2.76
C CYS A 106 -6.67 -10.81 2.94
N ALA A 107 -7.31 -10.28 3.98
CA ALA A 107 -7.09 -8.94 4.51
C ALA A 107 -6.27 -9.03 5.81
N ILE A 108 -5.30 -8.13 5.95
CA ILE A 108 -4.52 -7.93 7.17
C ILE A 108 -4.85 -6.55 7.71
N LEU A 109 -5.28 -6.49 8.96
CA LEU A 109 -5.60 -5.24 9.64
C LEU A 109 -4.57 -5.00 10.73
N VAL A 110 -3.87 -3.87 10.63
CA VAL A 110 -2.78 -3.50 11.54
C VAL A 110 -3.17 -2.23 12.28
N PRO A 111 -3.54 -2.34 13.56
CA PRO A 111 -3.83 -1.16 14.38
C PRO A 111 -2.59 -0.29 14.59
N ALA A 112 -2.81 1.01 14.79
CA ALA A 112 -1.75 1.94 15.18
C ALA A 112 -0.95 1.41 16.37
N GLY A 113 0.38 1.58 16.35
CA GLY A 113 1.27 1.13 17.41
C GLY A 113 1.60 -0.37 17.40
N THR A 114 1.13 -1.13 16.41
CA THR A 114 1.39 -2.57 16.30
C THR A 114 2.64 -2.83 15.45
N TRP A 115 3.63 -3.51 16.03
CA TRP A 115 4.77 -4.06 15.29
C TRP A 115 4.30 -5.15 14.36
N HIS A 116 4.71 -5.10 13.11
CA HIS A 116 4.26 -6.08 12.10
C HIS A 116 5.29 -6.30 11.00
N ASN A 117 5.21 -7.48 10.39
CA ASN A 117 5.95 -7.84 9.20
C ASN A 117 5.13 -8.83 8.37
N LEU A 118 5.25 -8.76 7.07
CA LEU A 118 4.72 -9.73 6.13
C LEU A 118 5.88 -10.36 5.36
N ILE A 119 6.02 -11.67 5.49
CA ILE A 119 7.11 -12.46 4.89
C ILE A 119 6.51 -13.30 3.76
N ASN A 120 7.11 -13.23 2.57
CA ASN A 120 6.72 -14.09 1.46
C ASN A 120 7.31 -15.50 1.69
N THR A 121 6.44 -16.45 1.95
CA THR A 121 6.78 -17.88 2.18
C THR A 121 6.56 -18.75 0.95
N GLY A 122 6.09 -18.16 -0.15
CA GLY A 122 5.82 -18.86 -1.40
C GLY A 122 6.99 -18.80 -2.39
N SER A 123 6.75 -19.37 -3.56
CA SER A 123 7.71 -19.41 -4.69
C SER A 123 7.46 -18.31 -5.73
N ARG A 124 6.40 -17.55 -5.56
CA ARG A 124 5.99 -16.43 -6.45
C ARG A 124 5.94 -15.12 -5.67
N PRO A 125 6.03 -13.96 -6.33
CA PRO A 125 5.83 -12.69 -5.66
C PRO A 125 4.46 -12.60 -4.97
N ILE A 126 4.41 -11.97 -3.80
CA ILE A 126 3.16 -11.46 -3.24
C ILE A 126 2.84 -10.16 -3.96
N LYS A 127 1.60 -10.05 -4.44
CA LYS A 127 1.00 -8.83 -4.97
C LYS A 127 -0.08 -8.38 -4.02
N LEU A 128 0.03 -7.17 -3.51
CA LEU A 128 -0.92 -6.63 -2.53
C LEU A 128 -1.16 -5.14 -2.76
N TYR A 129 -2.26 -4.65 -2.25
CA TYR A 129 -2.44 -3.22 -2.03
C TYR A 129 -2.60 -2.92 -0.54
N SER A 130 -2.22 -1.71 -0.17
CA SER A 130 -2.29 -1.25 1.21
C SER A 130 -2.98 0.10 1.29
N LEU A 131 -3.79 0.27 2.32
CA LEU A 131 -4.41 1.54 2.70
C LEU A 131 -3.80 2.00 4.02
N TYR A 132 -3.33 3.25 4.04
CA TYR A 132 -2.86 3.93 5.25
C TYR A 132 -3.84 5.04 5.61
N ALA A 133 -4.24 5.11 6.85
CA ALA A 133 -5.16 6.13 7.34
C ALA A 133 -4.63 6.74 8.66
N PRO A 134 -4.04 7.95 8.60
CA PRO A 134 -3.77 8.83 7.46
C PRO A 134 -2.61 8.37 6.55
N PRO A 135 -2.27 9.12 5.49
CA PRO A 135 -1.14 8.80 4.61
C PRO A 135 0.19 8.63 5.34
N GLN A 136 0.96 7.59 4.93
CA GLN A 136 2.28 7.28 5.50
C GLN A 136 3.43 7.81 4.65
N HIS A 137 3.30 7.72 3.33
CA HIS A 137 4.37 8.06 2.41
C HIS A 137 4.11 9.39 1.70
N PRO A 138 5.15 10.10 1.24
CA PRO A 138 4.97 11.27 0.39
C PRO A 138 4.14 10.95 -0.86
N HIS A 139 3.37 11.94 -1.33
CA HIS A 139 2.65 11.86 -2.60
C HIS A 139 3.61 11.46 -3.74
N GLY A 140 3.20 10.53 -4.58
CA GLY A 140 3.98 10.08 -5.73
C GLY A 140 5.15 9.14 -5.39
N THR A 141 5.21 8.58 -4.19
CA THR A 141 6.26 7.62 -3.80
C THR A 141 6.30 6.42 -4.74
N VAL A 142 7.48 6.15 -5.30
CA VAL A 142 7.78 4.94 -6.09
C VAL A 142 9.13 4.38 -5.64
N HIS A 143 9.13 3.15 -5.12
CA HIS A 143 10.33 2.39 -4.81
C HIS A 143 10.33 1.11 -5.65
N LYS A 144 11.28 0.98 -6.54
CA LYS A 144 11.38 -0.21 -7.41
C LYS A 144 11.80 -1.45 -6.62
N THR A 145 12.61 -1.26 -5.57
CA THR A 145 13.17 -2.34 -4.74
C THR A 145 12.99 -2.04 -3.26
N LYS A 146 13.06 -3.09 -2.41
CA LYS A 146 13.07 -2.93 -0.96
C LYS A 146 14.23 -2.04 -0.50
N ALA A 147 15.42 -2.18 -1.08
CA ALA A 147 16.57 -1.35 -0.73
C ALA A 147 16.30 0.15 -0.92
N GLN A 148 15.57 0.53 -1.97
CA GLN A 148 15.17 1.93 -2.17
C GLN A 148 14.16 2.39 -1.10
N ALA A 149 13.22 1.52 -0.71
CA ALA A 149 12.27 1.81 0.36
C ALA A 149 12.99 2.02 1.70
N ASP A 150 13.86 1.08 2.08
CA ASP A 150 14.63 1.14 3.33
C ASP A 150 15.52 2.41 3.39
N ALA A 151 16.15 2.78 2.27
CA ALA A 151 16.97 3.99 2.18
C ALA A 151 16.14 5.28 2.35
N ALA A 152 14.92 5.31 1.80
CA ALA A 152 14.02 6.45 1.93
C ALA A 152 13.48 6.59 3.37
N GLU A 153 13.14 5.48 4.02
CA GLU A 153 12.68 5.46 5.42
C GLU A 153 13.78 5.92 6.39
N ALA A 154 15.03 5.47 6.19
CA ALA A 154 16.17 5.91 7.01
C ALA A 154 16.45 7.43 6.91
N GLN A 155 16.05 8.09 5.82
CA GLN A 155 16.17 9.55 5.67
C GLN A 155 15.06 10.34 6.34
N GLN A 156 13.90 9.71 6.63
CA GLN A 156 12.77 10.36 7.30
C GLN A 156 12.90 10.37 8.83
N ASP A 157 13.73 9.48 9.39
CA ASP A 157 13.99 9.37 10.84
C ASP A 157 15.05 10.39 11.34
N HIS A 158 15.50 11.30 10.50
CA HIS A 158 16.41 12.40 10.80
C HIS A 158 15.72 13.75 10.54
#